data_54e5c29f936192eb99ba04da50b475d6
#
_entry.id   54e5c29f936192eb99ba04da50b475d6
#
_cell.length_a   1.000
_cell.length_b   1.000
_cell.length_c   1.000
_cell.angle_alpha   90.00
_cell.angle_beta   90.00
_cell.angle_gamma   90.00
#
_symmetry.space_group_name_H-M   'P 1'
#
loop_
_entity.id
_entity.type
_entity.pdbx_description
1 polymer ?
#
loop_
_entity_poly.entity_id
_entity_poly.type
_entity_poly.pdbx_seq_one_letter_code
_entity_poly.pdbx_strand_id
1 'polypeptide(L)'
;MSSSHHYPLIPRLLFLLAGAFILGGQAGKLHSWQKSQATSASLLSESTSWGLSFQKEGERPVGNATINALGKYHAYYAEDTNERKIYLTFDAGYENGNTPRILDALKKHQAPATFFVVGNFISDNPDLIRRMVSEGHTVGNHTMTHPDMSGISSKDDFQKQLDGVEKLYESVAGEQMTKFYRPPQGIYSTTNLTMAKELGYSTFFWSLAYVDWIQDQQPSREEAFQKLLARIHPGAIVLLHNTSSVWRSSLICELEISGVRGRYTTSHPSSFRKSNFPFQSSPITKVST
;
A
#
# COMPACT_ATOMS: atom_id res chain seq x y z
N MET A 1 25.00 36.03 -83.97
CA MET A 1 23.85 35.17 -83.73
C MET A 1 24.20 34.30 -82.55
N SER A 2 23.78 34.69 -81.31
CA SER A 2 24.03 33.98 -80.09
C SER A 2 22.71 33.38 -79.63
N SER A 3 22.65 32.06 -79.55
CA SER A 3 21.49 31.27 -79.06
C SER A 3 21.64 30.98 -77.56
N SER A 4 20.85 31.62 -76.72
CA SER A 4 20.80 31.41 -75.32
C SER A 4 19.83 30.24 -75.01
N HIS A 5 20.33 29.11 -74.46
CA HIS A 5 19.49 28.04 -74.04
C HIS A 5 19.03 28.32 -72.58
N HIS A 6 17.74 28.53 -72.40
CA HIS A 6 17.07 28.55 -71.10
C HIS A 6 16.77 27.15 -70.68
N TYR A 7 17.34 26.70 -69.53
CA TYR A 7 16.94 25.45 -68.83
C TYR A 7 15.85 25.79 -67.77
N PRO A 8 14.80 25.02 -67.69
CA PRO A 8 13.77 25.24 -66.65
C PRO A 8 14.23 24.80 -65.26
N LEU A 9 14.23 25.75 -64.35
CA LEU A 9 14.58 25.54 -62.92
C LEU A 9 13.52 24.83 -62.08
N ILE A 10 12.38 24.45 -62.66
CA ILE A 10 11.20 23.98 -61.94
C ILE A 10 11.33 22.57 -61.35
N PRO A 11 11.99 21.54 -61.94
CA PRO A 11 12.01 20.22 -61.36
C PRO A 11 12.83 20.07 -60.07
N ARG A 12 13.87 20.88 -59.85
CA ARG A 12 14.72 20.79 -58.68
C ARG A 12 14.08 21.33 -57.40
N LEU A 13 13.20 22.33 -57.51
CA LEU A 13 12.50 22.91 -56.34
C LEU A 13 11.42 21.95 -55.80
N LEU A 14 10.74 21.20 -56.67
CA LEU A 14 9.74 20.24 -56.29
C LEU A 14 10.33 19.04 -55.51
N PHE A 15 11.54 18.56 -55.89
CA PHE A 15 12.21 17.50 -55.16
C PHE A 15 12.69 17.94 -53.77
N LEU A 16 13.13 19.18 -53.61
CA LEU A 16 13.54 19.73 -52.31
C LEU A 16 12.32 19.94 -51.38
N LEU A 17 11.19 20.38 -51.91
CA LEU A 17 9.95 20.51 -51.12
C LEU A 17 9.37 19.12 -50.71
N ALA A 18 9.41 18.14 -51.61
CA ALA A 18 8.96 16.77 -51.27
C ALA A 18 9.88 16.14 -50.22
N GLY A 19 11.20 16.30 -50.28
CA GLY A 19 12.15 15.84 -49.29
C GLY A 19 11.94 16.49 -47.91
N ALA A 20 11.69 17.81 -47.88
CA ALA A 20 11.39 18.53 -46.64
C ALA A 20 10.08 18.06 -45.98
N PHE A 21 9.06 17.74 -46.79
CA PHE A 21 7.78 17.21 -46.27
C PHE A 21 7.94 15.80 -45.69
N ILE A 22 8.72 14.93 -46.32
CA ILE A 22 8.96 13.55 -45.82
C ILE A 22 9.80 13.60 -44.54
N LEU A 23 10.87 14.39 -44.49
CA LEU A 23 11.72 14.53 -43.30
C LEU A 23 10.98 15.26 -42.17
N GLY A 24 10.18 16.28 -42.46
CA GLY A 24 9.35 16.95 -41.47
C GLY A 24 8.26 16.07 -40.90
N GLY A 25 7.63 15.22 -41.73
CA GLY A 25 6.62 14.26 -41.32
C GLY A 25 7.19 13.16 -40.40
N GLN A 26 8.40 12.68 -40.66
CA GLN A 26 9.07 11.68 -39.83
C GLN A 26 9.57 12.29 -38.51
N ALA A 27 10.13 13.49 -38.53
CA ALA A 27 10.54 14.22 -37.34
C ALA A 27 9.33 14.57 -36.45
N GLY A 28 8.21 14.98 -37.03
CA GLY A 28 6.97 15.24 -36.30
C GLY A 28 6.38 13.99 -35.65
N LYS A 29 6.40 12.83 -36.33
CA LYS A 29 5.98 11.55 -35.78
C LYS A 29 6.90 11.06 -34.64
N LEU A 30 8.22 11.22 -34.80
CA LEU A 30 9.19 10.87 -33.79
C LEU A 30 9.02 11.76 -32.55
N HIS A 31 8.84 13.05 -32.72
CA HIS A 31 8.63 14.02 -31.65
C HIS A 31 7.29 13.77 -30.90
N SER A 32 6.21 13.49 -31.65
CA SER A 32 4.93 13.12 -31.04
C SER A 32 4.99 11.80 -30.30
N TRP A 33 5.72 10.81 -30.83
CA TRP A 33 5.94 9.53 -30.17
C TRP A 33 6.77 9.69 -28.88
N GLN A 34 7.87 10.46 -28.90
CA GLN A 34 8.67 10.78 -27.72
C GLN A 34 7.87 11.55 -26.67
N LYS A 35 7.05 12.53 -27.08
CA LYS A 35 6.18 13.27 -26.18
C LYS A 35 5.09 12.38 -25.57
N SER A 36 4.51 11.45 -26.35
CA SER A 36 3.55 10.46 -25.87
C SER A 36 4.19 9.50 -24.87
N GLN A 37 5.42 9.02 -25.12
CA GLN A 37 6.15 8.16 -24.19
C GLN A 37 6.53 8.90 -22.91
N ALA A 38 7.00 10.16 -23.02
CA ALA A 38 7.31 10.99 -21.86
C ALA A 38 6.05 11.29 -21.03
N THR A 39 4.92 11.57 -21.67
CA THR A 39 3.64 11.80 -21.00
C THR A 39 3.13 10.52 -20.33
N SER A 40 3.25 9.36 -20.98
CA SER A 40 2.88 8.08 -20.40
C SER A 40 3.79 7.69 -19.23
N ALA A 41 5.09 7.92 -19.34
CA ALA A 41 6.05 7.69 -18.24
C ALA A 41 5.79 8.63 -17.05
N SER A 42 5.43 9.90 -17.32
CA SER A 42 5.07 10.89 -16.29
C SER A 42 3.77 10.52 -15.59
N LEU A 43 2.76 10.03 -16.31
CA LEU A 43 1.51 9.54 -15.74
C LEU A 43 1.70 8.27 -14.89
N LEU A 44 2.68 7.42 -15.24
CA LEU A 44 3.00 6.20 -14.49
C LEU A 44 3.79 6.46 -13.20
N SER A 45 4.35 7.66 -13.04
CA SER A 45 5.12 8.06 -11.85
C SER A 45 4.40 9.10 -10.98
N GLU A 46 3.17 9.48 -11.31
CA GLU A 46 2.41 10.46 -10.54
C GLU A 46 2.07 9.92 -9.14
N SER A 47 2.38 10.75 -8.15
CA SER A 47 2.06 10.48 -6.74
C SER A 47 0.55 10.57 -6.54
N THR A 48 -0.02 9.56 -5.89
CA THR A 48 -1.45 9.45 -5.62
C THR A 48 -1.67 9.16 -4.14
N SER A 49 -2.54 9.93 -3.48
CA SER A 49 -3.01 9.61 -2.13
C SER A 49 -4.14 8.59 -2.20
N TRP A 50 -4.04 7.53 -1.39
CA TRP A 50 -5.11 6.54 -1.27
C TRP A 50 -6.39 7.20 -0.77
N GLY A 51 -7.49 7.00 -1.48
CA GLY A 51 -8.79 7.59 -1.18
C GLY A 51 -9.94 6.61 -1.33
N LEU A 52 -10.98 6.79 -0.51
CA LEU A 52 -12.16 5.94 -0.47
C LEU A 52 -13.43 6.78 -0.66
N SER A 53 -14.37 6.25 -1.43
CA SER A 53 -15.72 6.77 -1.60
C SER A 53 -16.73 5.77 -1.07
N PHE A 54 -17.38 6.10 0.06
CA PHE A 54 -18.40 5.26 0.66
C PHE A 54 -19.74 5.52 -0.03
N GLN A 55 -20.36 4.46 -0.53
CA GLN A 55 -21.64 4.55 -1.26
C GLN A 55 -22.82 4.17 -0.37
N LYS A 56 -22.72 3.08 0.36
CA LYS A 56 -23.77 2.54 1.21
C LYS A 56 -23.18 1.89 2.46
N GLU A 57 -23.91 1.92 3.55
CA GLU A 57 -23.54 1.28 4.79
C GLU A 57 -23.40 -0.24 4.63
N GLY A 58 -22.36 -0.79 5.24
CA GLY A 58 -22.08 -2.23 5.20
C GLY A 58 -21.56 -2.75 3.86
N GLU A 59 -21.36 -1.89 2.87
CA GLU A 59 -20.79 -2.24 1.57
C GLU A 59 -19.33 -1.79 1.45
N ARG A 60 -18.56 -2.53 0.67
CA ARG A 60 -17.16 -2.18 0.37
C ARG A 60 -17.11 -0.83 -0.36
N PRO A 61 -16.32 0.15 0.13
CA PRO A 61 -16.18 1.43 -0.54
C PRO A 61 -15.45 1.29 -1.87
N VAL A 62 -15.66 2.25 -2.75
CA VAL A 62 -14.91 2.39 -3.98
C VAL A 62 -13.59 3.10 -3.68
N GLY A 63 -12.46 2.44 -3.95
CA GLY A 63 -11.14 3.04 -3.89
C GLY A 63 -10.83 3.84 -5.16
N ASN A 64 -9.91 4.79 -5.07
CA ASN A 64 -9.40 5.49 -6.27
C ASN A 64 -8.58 4.60 -7.22
N ALA A 65 -8.29 3.36 -6.82
CA ALA A 65 -7.85 2.28 -7.69
C ALA A 65 -8.68 1.02 -7.41
N THR A 66 -8.97 0.24 -8.45
CA THR A 66 -9.76 -1.00 -8.32
C THR A 66 -8.92 -2.13 -7.73
N ILE A 67 -9.57 -3.15 -7.13
CA ILE A 67 -8.89 -4.37 -6.65
C ILE A 67 -8.06 -5.01 -7.76
N ASN A 68 -8.60 -5.11 -8.98
CA ASN A 68 -7.89 -5.71 -10.11
C ASN A 68 -6.67 -4.88 -10.55
N ALA A 69 -6.76 -3.56 -10.50
CA ALA A 69 -5.62 -2.68 -10.82
C ALA A 69 -4.50 -2.81 -9.80
N LEU A 70 -4.84 -2.80 -8.50
CA LEU A 70 -3.91 -2.98 -7.39
C LEU A 70 -3.32 -4.39 -7.36
N GLY A 71 -4.12 -5.42 -7.65
CA GLY A 71 -3.69 -6.83 -7.64
C GLY A 71 -2.50 -7.11 -8.56
N LYS A 72 -2.36 -6.37 -9.67
CA LYS A 72 -1.18 -6.45 -10.56
C LYS A 72 0.14 -6.15 -9.85
N TYR A 73 0.07 -5.36 -8.78
CA TYR A 73 1.20 -4.94 -7.96
C TYR A 73 1.27 -5.66 -6.62
N HIS A 74 0.50 -6.73 -6.41
CA HIS A 74 0.32 -7.36 -5.10
C HIS A 74 -0.09 -6.33 -4.02
N ALA A 75 -0.96 -5.40 -4.40
CA ALA A 75 -1.49 -4.38 -3.50
C ALA A 75 -2.98 -4.62 -3.23
N TYR A 76 -3.40 -4.37 -2.00
CA TYR A 76 -4.73 -4.71 -1.51
C TYR A 76 -5.28 -3.60 -0.63
N TYR A 77 -6.59 -3.37 -0.66
CA TYR A 77 -7.29 -2.50 0.27
C TYR A 77 -8.49 -3.16 0.95
N ALA A 78 -8.94 -4.27 0.41
CA ALA A 78 -9.95 -5.15 0.95
C ALA A 78 -9.76 -6.55 0.36
N GLU A 79 -10.24 -7.58 1.04
CA GLU A 79 -10.37 -8.91 0.44
C GLU A 79 -11.66 -8.96 -0.39
N ASP A 80 -11.58 -9.59 -1.56
CA ASP A 80 -12.76 -9.82 -2.41
C ASP A 80 -13.47 -11.10 -1.95
N THR A 81 -14.29 -10.97 -0.93
CA THR A 81 -14.99 -12.09 -0.28
C THR A 81 -16.36 -11.68 0.22
N ASN A 82 -17.26 -12.65 0.32
CA ASN A 82 -18.53 -12.53 1.02
C ASN A 82 -18.47 -13.07 2.47
N GLU A 83 -17.33 -13.64 2.88
CA GLU A 83 -17.14 -14.10 4.25
C GLU A 83 -17.09 -12.91 5.20
N ARG A 84 -17.80 -13.02 6.31
CA ARG A 84 -17.85 -11.99 7.34
C ARG A 84 -16.59 -12.02 8.19
N LYS A 85 -15.48 -11.61 7.59
CA LYS A 85 -14.18 -11.46 8.25
C LYS A 85 -13.62 -10.06 8.02
N ILE A 86 -12.83 -9.59 8.97
CA ILE A 86 -12.14 -8.31 8.93
C ILE A 86 -10.68 -8.49 9.33
N TYR A 87 -9.86 -7.55 8.91
CA TYR A 87 -8.43 -7.49 9.20
C TYR A 87 -8.14 -6.23 9.99
N LEU A 88 -7.81 -6.39 11.27
CA LEU A 88 -7.39 -5.28 12.12
C LEU A 88 -5.95 -4.93 11.80
N THR A 89 -5.69 -3.68 11.47
CA THR A 89 -4.33 -3.19 11.19
C THR A 89 -4.07 -1.89 11.93
N PHE A 90 -2.86 -1.77 12.51
CA PHE A 90 -2.41 -0.61 13.25
C PHE A 90 -1.16 -0.04 12.61
N ASP A 91 -1.14 1.27 12.36
CA ASP A 91 0.08 1.97 11.99
C ASP A 91 0.72 2.50 13.27
N ALA A 92 1.98 2.11 13.51
CA ALA A 92 2.71 2.36 14.75
C ALA A 92 4.06 3.04 14.47
N GLY A 93 4.06 4.36 14.54
CA GLY A 93 5.27 5.18 14.38
C GLY A 93 5.80 5.74 15.69
N TYR A 94 4.95 5.88 16.70
CA TYR A 94 5.27 6.43 18.02
C TYR A 94 4.47 5.68 19.10
N GLU A 95 5.03 5.56 20.30
CA GLU A 95 4.37 4.98 21.47
C GLU A 95 4.04 6.05 22.52
N ASN A 96 2.79 6.06 22.98
CA ASN A 96 2.30 7.00 23.98
C ASN A 96 1.57 6.30 25.16
N GLY A 97 1.87 5.03 25.42
CA GLY A 97 1.29 4.23 26.48
C GLY A 97 0.01 3.48 26.09
N ASN A 98 -0.37 3.49 24.81
CA ASN A 98 -1.59 2.84 24.36
C ASN A 98 -1.36 1.40 23.86
N THR A 99 -0.24 1.13 23.19
CA THR A 99 0.02 -0.19 22.56
C THR A 99 -0.07 -1.35 23.55
N PRO A 100 0.45 -1.27 24.79
CA PRO A 100 0.27 -2.36 25.75
C PRO A 100 -1.20 -2.71 26.00
N ARG A 101 -2.07 -1.70 26.11
CA ARG A 101 -3.50 -1.87 26.36
C ARG A 101 -4.25 -2.39 25.14
N ILE A 102 -3.83 -1.99 23.94
CA ILE A 102 -4.34 -2.53 22.68
C ILE A 102 -4.02 -4.02 22.62
N LEU A 103 -2.78 -4.43 22.91
CA LEU A 103 -2.38 -5.84 22.95
C LEU A 103 -3.16 -6.63 24.01
N ASP A 104 -3.38 -6.06 25.21
CA ASP A 104 -4.21 -6.70 26.24
C ASP A 104 -5.64 -6.96 25.74
N ALA A 105 -6.23 -5.98 25.04
CA ALA A 105 -7.56 -6.13 24.46
C ALA A 105 -7.59 -7.19 23.34
N LEU A 106 -6.64 -7.16 22.42
CA LEU A 106 -6.51 -8.15 21.34
C LEU A 106 -6.37 -9.56 21.90
N LYS A 107 -5.51 -9.73 22.91
CA LYS A 107 -5.30 -11.03 23.60
C LYS A 107 -6.56 -11.53 24.29
N LYS A 108 -7.25 -10.66 25.04
CA LYS A 108 -8.51 -10.99 25.73
C LYS A 108 -9.56 -11.53 24.76
N HIS A 109 -9.60 -11.01 23.55
CA HIS A 109 -10.59 -11.38 22.55
C HIS A 109 -10.08 -12.37 21.50
N GLN A 110 -8.82 -12.85 21.65
CA GLN A 110 -8.17 -13.76 20.70
C GLN A 110 -8.22 -13.20 19.24
N ALA A 111 -8.09 -11.88 19.13
CA ALA A 111 -8.18 -11.17 17.87
C ALA A 111 -6.79 -10.94 17.27
N PRO A 112 -6.39 -11.64 16.19
CA PRO A 112 -5.14 -11.36 15.52
C PRO A 112 -5.19 -9.99 14.82
N ALA A 113 -4.04 -9.32 14.81
CA ALA A 113 -3.88 -8.01 14.13
C ALA A 113 -2.55 -7.93 13.37
N THR A 114 -2.43 -6.94 12.50
CA THR A 114 -1.16 -6.57 11.88
C THR A 114 -0.74 -5.18 12.37
N PHE A 115 0.51 -5.06 12.80
CA PHE A 115 1.13 -3.80 13.17
C PHE A 115 2.14 -3.40 12.08
N PHE A 116 1.87 -2.33 11.35
CA PHE A 116 2.82 -1.74 10.43
C PHE A 116 3.69 -0.76 11.20
N VAL A 117 4.95 -1.11 11.42
CA VAL A 117 5.84 -0.41 12.33
C VAL A 117 6.91 0.39 11.59
N VAL A 118 7.18 1.59 12.10
CA VAL A 118 8.30 2.44 11.65
C VAL A 118 9.57 2.02 12.40
N GLY A 119 10.75 2.28 11.80
CA GLY A 119 12.02 1.85 12.37
C GLY A 119 12.26 2.31 13.81
N ASN A 120 11.95 3.58 14.12
CA ASN A 120 12.10 4.13 15.49
C ASN A 120 11.16 3.42 16.49
N PHE A 121 9.95 3.00 16.07
CA PHE A 121 9.07 2.26 16.97
C PHE A 121 9.70 0.95 17.45
N ILE A 122 10.38 0.22 16.56
CA ILE A 122 11.10 -1.03 16.90
C ILE A 122 12.25 -0.73 17.86
N SER A 123 13.08 0.30 17.54
CA SER A 123 14.25 0.65 18.34
C SER A 123 13.88 1.08 19.76
N ASP A 124 12.83 1.87 19.87
CA ASP A 124 12.41 2.48 21.15
C ASP A 124 11.58 1.49 22.00
N ASN A 125 10.90 0.52 21.35
CA ASN A 125 9.95 -0.37 22.01
C ASN A 125 10.18 -1.87 21.64
N PRO A 126 11.39 -2.42 21.83
CA PRO A 126 11.69 -3.81 21.45
C PRO A 126 10.83 -4.83 22.19
N ASP A 127 10.43 -4.54 23.43
CA ASP A 127 9.57 -5.45 24.20
C ASP A 127 8.16 -5.54 23.64
N LEU A 128 7.63 -4.45 23.07
CA LEU A 128 6.33 -4.46 22.41
C LEU A 128 6.37 -5.28 21.13
N ILE A 129 7.46 -5.22 20.37
CA ILE A 129 7.65 -6.06 19.19
C ILE A 129 7.67 -7.55 19.56
N ARG A 130 8.47 -7.92 20.58
CA ARG A 130 8.50 -9.31 21.10
C ARG A 130 7.13 -9.76 21.57
N ARG A 131 6.39 -8.87 22.23
CA ARG A 131 5.04 -9.13 22.69
C ARG A 131 4.07 -9.35 21.53
N MET A 132 4.10 -8.49 20.49
CA MET A 132 3.27 -8.66 19.28
C MET A 132 3.48 -10.04 18.67
N VAL A 133 4.73 -10.46 18.49
CA VAL A 133 5.08 -11.77 17.90
C VAL A 133 4.59 -12.92 18.81
N SER A 134 4.90 -12.87 20.10
CA SER A 134 4.54 -13.95 21.04
C SER A 134 3.03 -14.11 21.25
N GLU A 135 2.26 -13.03 21.03
CA GLU A 135 0.79 -13.04 21.11
C GLU A 135 0.12 -13.38 19.76
N GLY A 136 0.92 -13.71 18.72
CA GLY A 136 0.42 -14.18 17.42
C GLY A 136 -0.01 -13.09 16.46
N HIS A 137 0.44 -11.86 16.68
CA HIS A 137 0.21 -10.76 15.73
C HIS A 137 1.26 -10.76 14.62
N THR A 138 0.91 -10.17 13.46
CA THR A 138 1.88 -9.93 12.39
C THR A 138 2.50 -8.55 12.57
N VAL A 139 3.82 -8.47 12.42
CA VAL A 139 4.52 -7.20 12.29
C VAL A 139 4.86 -6.98 10.82
N GLY A 140 4.43 -5.86 10.26
CA GLY A 140 4.67 -5.44 8.89
C GLY A 140 5.51 -4.17 8.83
N ASN A 141 5.99 -3.85 7.65
CA ASN A 141 6.92 -2.76 7.38
C ASN A 141 6.19 -1.45 7.06
N HIS A 142 6.49 -0.38 7.82
CA HIS A 142 5.99 0.97 7.57
C HIS A 142 7.12 1.96 7.29
N THR A 143 8.23 1.48 6.72
CA THR A 143 9.46 2.19 6.39
C THR A 143 10.33 2.58 7.59
N MET A 144 11.60 2.86 7.32
CA MET A 144 12.57 3.21 8.38
C MET A 144 12.29 4.57 9.02
N THR A 145 11.91 5.58 8.21
CA THR A 145 11.77 6.98 8.66
C THR A 145 10.44 7.64 8.28
N HIS A 146 9.48 6.87 7.78
CA HIS A 146 8.14 7.33 7.39
C HIS A 146 8.13 8.45 6.33
N PRO A 147 8.97 8.39 5.27
CA PRO A 147 8.95 9.40 4.21
C PRO A 147 7.77 9.20 3.26
N ASP A 148 7.48 10.20 2.45
CA ASP A 148 6.68 10.00 1.24
C ASP A 148 7.47 9.11 0.26
N MET A 149 7.11 7.84 0.21
CA MET A 149 7.78 6.85 -0.63
C MET A 149 7.54 7.07 -2.12
N SER A 150 6.48 7.78 -2.51
CA SER A 150 6.15 8.03 -3.91
C SER A 150 7.17 8.92 -4.62
N GLY A 151 7.85 9.77 -3.86
CA GLY A 151 8.94 10.61 -4.34
C GLY A 151 10.27 9.88 -4.56
N ILE A 152 10.40 8.62 -4.09
CA ILE A 152 11.62 7.83 -4.23
C ILE A 152 11.59 7.10 -5.58
N SER A 153 12.44 7.54 -6.52
CA SER A 153 12.56 6.94 -7.85
C SER A 153 13.61 5.84 -7.94
N SER A 154 14.59 5.82 -7.03
CA SER A 154 15.64 4.81 -6.96
C SER A 154 15.15 3.57 -6.22
N LYS A 155 15.23 2.39 -6.83
CA LYS A 155 14.90 1.12 -6.19
C LYS A 155 15.80 0.84 -4.97
N ASP A 156 17.07 1.22 -5.06
CA ASP A 156 18.02 1.02 -3.95
C ASP A 156 17.65 1.87 -2.74
N ASP A 157 17.22 3.12 -2.94
CA ASP A 157 16.80 3.98 -1.83
C ASP A 157 15.43 3.55 -1.27
N PHE A 158 14.53 3.08 -2.13
CA PHE A 158 13.28 2.46 -1.71
C PHE A 158 13.55 1.22 -0.85
N GLN A 159 14.44 0.34 -1.31
CA GLN A 159 14.83 -0.87 -0.60
C GLN A 159 15.50 -0.56 0.75
N LYS A 160 16.37 0.44 0.84
CA LYS A 160 17.00 0.85 2.11
C LYS A 160 15.98 1.19 3.20
N GLN A 161 14.86 1.84 2.82
CA GLN A 161 13.77 2.15 3.76
C GLN A 161 13.10 0.89 4.31
N LEU A 162 13.00 -0.16 3.50
CA LEU A 162 12.39 -1.42 3.91
C LEU A 162 13.38 -2.33 4.66
N ASP A 163 14.59 -2.51 4.12
CA ASP A 163 15.63 -3.37 4.70
C ASP A 163 16.05 -2.89 6.10
N GLY A 164 16.02 -1.57 6.34
CA GLY A 164 16.33 -1.01 7.65
C GLY A 164 15.38 -1.54 8.74
N VAL A 165 14.09 -1.55 8.44
CA VAL A 165 13.05 -2.09 9.35
C VAL A 165 13.17 -3.59 9.52
N GLU A 166 13.40 -4.34 8.43
CA GLU A 166 13.59 -5.80 8.51
C GLU A 166 14.75 -6.19 9.44
N LYS A 167 15.91 -5.53 9.27
CA LYS A 167 17.10 -5.79 10.10
C LYS A 167 16.83 -5.49 11.58
N LEU A 168 16.16 -4.38 11.88
CA LEU A 168 15.79 -4.06 13.26
C LEU A 168 14.82 -5.09 13.83
N TYR A 169 13.78 -5.46 13.05
CA TYR A 169 12.83 -6.47 13.47
C TYR A 169 13.51 -7.81 13.73
N GLU A 170 14.34 -8.30 12.79
CA GLU A 170 15.06 -9.56 12.92
C GLU A 170 15.96 -9.58 14.16
N SER A 171 16.63 -8.46 14.47
CA SER A 171 17.47 -8.34 15.66
C SER A 171 16.69 -8.40 16.98
N VAL A 172 15.40 -8.00 16.98
CA VAL A 172 14.55 -7.95 18.16
C VAL A 172 13.70 -9.22 18.31
N ALA A 173 13.10 -9.68 17.20
CA ALA A 173 12.18 -10.81 17.16
C ALA A 173 12.89 -12.16 17.00
N GLY A 174 14.11 -12.20 16.45
CA GLY A 174 14.85 -13.42 16.18
C GLY A 174 14.32 -14.22 14.97
N GLU A 175 13.45 -13.64 14.18
CA GLU A 175 12.85 -14.26 12.98
C GLU A 175 12.74 -13.26 11.84
N GLN A 176 12.55 -13.74 10.61
CA GLN A 176 12.38 -12.89 9.44
C GLN A 176 11.02 -12.19 9.45
N MET A 177 11.01 -10.89 9.09
CA MET A 177 9.79 -10.11 8.97
C MET A 177 8.90 -10.64 7.83
N THR A 178 7.61 -10.74 8.08
CA THR A 178 6.62 -10.97 7.01
C THR A 178 6.68 -9.81 6.01
N LYS A 179 6.79 -10.13 4.70
CA LYS A 179 6.88 -9.14 3.62
C LYS A 179 5.54 -8.44 3.38
N PHE A 180 5.03 -7.79 4.40
CA PHE A 180 3.87 -6.90 4.37
C PHE A 180 4.34 -5.46 4.50
N TYR A 181 3.85 -4.61 3.62
CA TYR A 181 4.23 -3.21 3.54
C TYR A 181 3.00 -2.32 3.50
N ARG A 182 3.06 -1.20 4.20
CA ARG A 182 2.08 -0.12 4.04
C ARG A 182 2.83 1.18 3.74
N PRO A 183 2.51 1.86 2.63
CA PRO A 183 3.13 3.15 2.32
C PRO A 183 2.72 4.19 3.34
N PRO A 184 3.66 5.00 3.86
CA PRO A 184 3.36 6.12 4.74
C PRO A 184 2.27 7.02 4.14
N GLN A 185 1.34 7.48 5.00
CA GLN A 185 0.22 8.35 4.64
C GLN A 185 -0.72 7.79 3.55
N GLY A 186 -0.51 6.56 3.09
CA GLY A 186 -1.22 6.00 1.95
C GLY A 186 -0.83 6.63 0.62
N ILE A 187 0.28 7.36 0.56
CA ILE A 187 0.76 7.97 -0.69
C ILE A 187 1.58 6.95 -1.47
N TYR A 188 1.27 6.79 -2.75
CA TYR A 188 1.88 5.78 -3.60
C TYR A 188 2.01 6.24 -5.05
N SER A 189 2.87 5.57 -5.81
CA SER A 189 2.91 5.59 -7.27
C SER A 189 2.94 4.15 -7.79
N THR A 190 2.58 3.95 -9.06
CA THR A 190 2.67 2.61 -9.67
C THR A 190 4.12 2.11 -9.72
N THR A 191 5.09 3.02 -9.82
CA THR A 191 6.52 2.71 -9.75
C THR A 191 6.88 2.13 -8.37
N ASN A 192 6.45 2.77 -7.28
CA ASN A 192 6.74 2.28 -5.93
C ASN A 192 6.02 0.97 -5.61
N LEU A 193 4.78 0.79 -6.08
CA LEU A 193 4.08 -0.50 -5.96
C LEU A 193 4.82 -1.62 -6.72
N THR A 194 5.40 -1.30 -7.88
CA THR A 194 6.22 -2.25 -8.64
C THR A 194 7.50 -2.60 -7.87
N MET A 195 8.20 -1.60 -7.32
CA MET A 195 9.40 -1.82 -6.51
C MET A 195 9.10 -2.71 -5.29
N ALA A 196 8.02 -2.42 -4.55
CA ALA A 196 7.60 -3.24 -3.42
C ALA A 196 7.33 -4.69 -3.83
N LYS A 197 6.57 -4.90 -4.92
CA LYS A 197 6.30 -6.24 -5.47
C LYS A 197 7.59 -6.97 -5.86
N GLU A 198 8.53 -6.33 -6.54
CA GLU A 198 9.80 -6.92 -6.96
C GLU A 198 10.69 -7.30 -5.76
N LEU A 199 10.55 -6.60 -4.63
CA LEU A 199 11.21 -6.93 -3.37
C LEU A 199 10.45 -8.01 -2.57
N GLY A 200 9.37 -8.57 -3.14
CA GLY A 200 8.59 -9.66 -2.56
C GLY A 200 7.51 -9.21 -1.58
N TYR A 201 7.26 -7.92 -1.47
CA TYR A 201 6.24 -7.38 -0.58
C TYR A 201 4.83 -7.48 -1.13
N SER A 202 3.88 -7.66 -0.23
CA SER A 202 2.46 -7.36 -0.44
C SER A 202 2.16 -5.99 0.19
N THR A 203 1.61 -5.07 -0.60
CA THR A 203 1.26 -3.72 -0.15
C THR A 203 -0.17 -3.67 0.37
N PHE A 204 -0.37 -3.09 1.56
CA PHE A 204 -1.70 -3.00 2.17
C PHE A 204 -2.14 -1.56 2.38
N PHE A 205 -3.20 -1.16 1.70
CA PHE A 205 -4.02 -0.01 2.00
C PHE A 205 -5.14 -0.41 2.98
N TRP A 206 -6.24 0.31 3.00
CA TRP A 206 -7.40 0.05 3.87
C TRP A 206 -8.70 0.32 3.12
N SER A 207 -9.77 -0.31 3.54
CA SER A 207 -11.14 -0.02 3.08
C SER A 207 -12.00 0.65 4.14
N LEU A 208 -11.47 0.74 5.35
CA LEU A 208 -12.11 1.42 6.47
C LEU A 208 -11.04 2.09 7.30
N ALA A 209 -11.20 3.39 7.53
CA ALA A 209 -10.34 4.20 8.37
C ALA A 209 -11.17 5.19 9.16
N TYR A 210 -10.60 5.63 10.27
CA TYR A 210 -11.13 6.67 11.12
C TYR A 210 -10.02 7.69 11.43
N VAL A 211 -10.39 8.97 11.58
CA VAL A 211 -9.42 10.00 11.97
C VAL A 211 -9.18 9.87 13.47
N ASP A 212 -8.20 9.06 13.85
CA ASP A 212 -7.87 8.72 15.23
C ASP A 212 -6.45 9.16 15.66
N TRP A 213 -5.69 9.75 14.76
CA TRP A 213 -4.31 10.18 15.00
C TRP A 213 -4.18 11.61 15.55
N ILE A 214 -5.23 12.44 15.48
CA ILE A 214 -5.22 13.80 15.99
C ILE A 214 -5.48 13.77 17.50
N GLN A 215 -4.44 13.94 18.30
CA GLN A 215 -4.50 13.74 19.76
C GLN A 215 -5.45 14.70 20.47
N ASP A 216 -5.50 15.95 20.05
CA ASP A 216 -6.32 17.00 20.69
C ASP A 216 -7.79 17.01 20.20
N GLN A 217 -8.12 16.18 19.21
CA GLN A 217 -9.46 16.08 18.62
C GLN A 217 -9.93 14.64 18.55
N GLN A 218 -9.69 13.88 19.61
CA GLN A 218 -10.17 12.51 19.68
C GLN A 218 -11.69 12.51 19.75
N PRO A 219 -12.38 11.74 18.90
CA PRO A 219 -13.82 11.58 19.00
C PRO A 219 -14.20 10.84 20.28
N SER A 220 -15.46 10.98 20.66
CA SER A 220 -15.97 10.07 21.66
C SER A 220 -15.90 8.63 21.18
N ARG A 221 -15.81 7.70 22.13
CA ARG A 221 -15.79 6.27 21.85
C ARG A 221 -17.03 5.85 21.07
N GLU A 222 -18.20 6.35 21.45
CA GLU A 222 -19.46 6.07 20.81
C GLU A 222 -19.48 6.52 19.35
N GLU A 223 -19.01 7.71 19.05
CA GLU A 223 -18.93 8.23 17.68
C GLU A 223 -17.98 7.41 16.82
N ALA A 224 -16.78 7.06 17.33
CA ALA A 224 -15.84 6.22 16.63
C ALA A 224 -16.45 4.86 16.29
N PHE A 225 -17.12 4.27 17.27
CA PHE A 225 -17.76 2.97 17.15
C PHE A 225 -18.90 2.97 16.13
N GLN A 226 -19.82 3.94 16.22
CA GLN A 226 -20.93 4.04 15.26
C GLN A 226 -20.44 4.23 13.82
N LYS A 227 -19.42 5.08 13.62
CA LYS A 227 -18.82 5.29 12.29
C LYS A 227 -18.14 4.04 11.73
N LEU A 228 -17.46 3.25 12.59
CA LEU A 228 -16.86 2.00 12.16
C LEU A 228 -17.92 0.95 11.82
N LEU A 229 -18.94 0.79 12.69
CA LEU A 229 -20.01 -0.18 12.47
C LEU A 229 -20.79 0.08 11.18
N ALA A 230 -21.08 1.34 10.88
CA ALA A 230 -21.79 1.72 9.66
C ALA A 230 -21.00 1.37 8.38
N ARG A 231 -19.67 1.29 8.48
CA ARG A 231 -18.77 1.08 7.33
C ARG A 231 -18.16 -0.31 7.26
N ILE A 232 -18.36 -1.14 8.27
CA ILE A 232 -17.82 -2.50 8.29
C ILE A 232 -18.45 -3.34 7.18
N HIS A 233 -17.64 -4.08 6.45
CA HIS A 233 -18.09 -4.94 5.35
C HIS A 233 -17.23 -6.23 5.27
N PRO A 234 -17.69 -7.28 4.58
CA PRO A 234 -16.91 -8.50 4.38
C PRO A 234 -15.54 -8.19 3.75
N GLY A 235 -14.49 -8.76 4.32
CA GLY A 235 -13.13 -8.58 3.84
C GLY A 235 -12.50 -7.21 4.13
N ALA A 236 -13.08 -6.40 5.04
CA ALA A 236 -12.55 -5.07 5.35
C ALA A 236 -11.16 -5.13 5.96
N ILE A 237 -10.24 -4.31 5.44
CA ILE A 237 -8.97 -3.98 6.07
C ILE A 237 -9.19 -2.65 6.82
N VAL A 238 -9.09 -2.72 8.15
CA VAL A 238 -9.35 -1.60 9.05
C VAL A 238 -8.04 -0.93 9.42
N LEU A 239 -7.89 0.36 9.11
CA LEU A 239 -6.75 1.16 9.56
C LEU A 239 -7.07 1.84 10.88
N LEU A 240 -6.20 1.61 11.87
CA LEU A 240 -6.19 2.21 13.19
C LEU A 240 -4.78 2.72 13.50
N HIS A 241 -4.65 3.66 14.45
CA HIS A 241 -3.35 4.12 14.94
C HIS A 241 -3.18 3.78 16.42
N ASN A 242 -2.02 3.28 16.78
CA ASN A 242 -1.71 2.92 18.16
C ASN A 242 -1.67 4.12 19.11
N THR A 243 -1.52 5.33 18.58
CA THR A 243 -1.49 6.58 19.37
C THR A 243 -2.86 7.03 19.85
N SER A 244 -3.95 6.47 19.32
CA SER A 244 -5.30 6.84 19.72
C SER A 244 -5.67 6.31 21.09
N SER A 245 -6.20 7.20 21.94
CA SER A 245 -6.72 6.84 23.27
C SER A 245 -8.05 6.09 23.20
N VAL A 246 -8.76 6.20 22.08
CA VAL A 246 -10.06 5.53 21.85
C VAL A 246 -9.91 4.01 21.90
N TRP A 247 -8.78 3.47 21.44
CA TRP A 247 -8.54 2.03 21.36
C TRP A 247 -8.08 1.37 22.66
N ARG A 248 -7.83 2.17 23.73
CA ARG A 248 -7.25 1.71 25.01
C ARG A 248 -8.07 0.68 25.76
N SER A 249 -9.36 0.66 25.66
CA SER A 249 -10.15 -0.02 26.69
C SER A 249 -11.19 -1.02 26.24
N SER A 250 -11.77 -0.94 25.08
CA SER A 250 -12.85 -1.87 24.79
C SER A 250 -13.44 -1.78 23.39
N LEU A 251 -12.98 -0.91 22.53
CA LEU A 251 -13.56 -0.80 21.19
C LEU A 251 -13.36 -2.08 20.39
N ILE A 252 -12.20 -2.73 20.55
CA ILE A 252 -11.98 -4.08 20.02
C ILE A 252 -13.00 -5.03 20.68
N CYS A 253 -13.28 -4.86 21.99
CA CYS A 253 -14.30 -5.60 22.71
C CYS A 253 -15.70 -5.34 22.18
N GLU A 254 -16.00 -4.11 21.80
CA GLU A 254 -17.36 -3.73 21.37
C GLU A 254 -17.61 -4.04 19.90
N LEU A 255 -16.61 -4.04 19.07
CA LEU A 255 -16.68 -4.67 17.74
C LEU A 255 -17.09 -6.15 17.89
N GLU A 256 -16.68 -6.80 19.00
CA GLU A 256 -17.11 -8.16 19.31
C GLU A 256 -18.45 -8.24 20.06
N ILE A 257 -18.72 -7.35 21.04
CA ILE A 257 -19.86 -7.50 21.99
C ILE A 257 -21.16 -6.96 21.41
N SER A 258 -21.17 -5.85 20.68
CA SER A 258 -22.41 -5.19 20.24
C SER A 258 -23.04 -5.78 18.97
N GLY A 259 -22.75 -7.05 18.66
CA GLY A 259 -23.38 -7.77 17.55
C GLY A 259 -22.50 -7.97 16.32
N VAL A 260 -21.21 -7.53 16.35
CA VAL A 260 -20.23 -7.89 15.32
C VAL A 260 -19.73 -9.32 15.58
N ARG A 261 -19.61 -9.75 16.84
CA ARG A 261 -19.17 -11.10 17.25
C ARG A 261 -20.00 -12.25 16.66
N GLY A 262 -21.25 -12.03 16.32
CA GLY A 262 -22.07 -13.02 15.58
C GLY A 262 -22.05 -12.80 14.07
N ARG A 263 -21.45 -11.71 13.59
CA ARG A 263 -21.48 -11.31 12.19
C ARG A 263 -20.11 -11.29 11.51
N TYR A 264 -19.02 -11.00 12.24
CA TYR A 264 -17.67 -10.91 11.67
C TYR A 264 -16.63 -11.57 12.58
N THR A 265 -15.64 -12.22 11.95
CA THR A 265 -14.46 -12.77 12.63
C THR A 265 -13.23 -11.97 12.24
N THR A 266 -12.28 -11.81 13.17
CA THR A 266 -10.96 -11.28 12.85
C THR A 266 -10.12 -12.39 12.22
N SER A 267 -9.37 -12.03 11.16
CA SER A 267 -8.52 -12.98 10.45
C SER A 267 -7.09 -12.49 10.34
N HIS A 268 -6.17 -13.43 10.28
CA HIS A 268 -4.76 -13.14 10.09
C HIS A 268 -4.50 -12.81 8.61
N PRO A 269 -3.78 -11.72 8.29
CA PRO A 269 -3.49 -11.34 6.90
C PRO A 269 -2.75 -12.39 6.08
N SER A 270 -2.08 -13.35 6.72
CA SER A 270 -1.49 -14.50 6.03
C SER A 270 -2.52 -15.37 5.31
N SER A 271 -3.80 -15.37 5.77
CA SER A 271 -4.90 -16.04 5.08
C SER A 271 -5.26 -15.35 3.76
N PHE A 272 -5.03 -14.04 3.65
CA PHE A 272 -5.24 -13.22 2.46
C PHE A 272 -4.38 -13.69 1.28
N ARG A 273 -3.16 -14.13 1.56
CA ARG A 273 -2.23 -14.67 0.54
C ARG A 273 -2.70 -15.99 -0.04
N LYS A 274 -3.38 -16.82 0.77
CA LYS A 274 -3.84 -18.16 0.33
C LYS A 274 -5.10 -18.10 -0.54
N SER A 275 -5.97 -17.12 -0.34
CA SER A 275 -7.23 -17.00 -1.06
C SER A 275 -7.09 -16.34 -2.45
N ASN A 276 -6.09 -15.48 -2.64
CA ASN A 276 -5.96 -14.69 -3.87
C ASN A 276 -4.85 -15.15 -4.82
N PHE A 277 -3.97 -16.07 -4.40
CA PHE A 277 -2.95 -16.65 -5.26
C PHE A 277 -2.70 -18.11 -4.89
N PRO A 278 -2.97 -19.07 -5.79
CA PRO A 278 -2.45 -20.43 -5.66
C PRO A 278 -0.91 -20.34 -5.82
N PHE A 279 -0.22 -20.30 -4.70
CA PHE A 279 1.23 -20.28 -4.68
C PHE A 279 1.76 -21.62 -5.14
N GLN A 280 2.47 -21.68 -6.26
CA GLN A 280 3.41 -22.75 -6.54
C GLN A 280 4.50 -22.70 -5.49
N SER A 281 4.40 -23.55 -4.48
CA SER A 281 5.50 -23.84 -3.58
C SER A 281 6.60 -24.52 -4.39
N SER A 282 7.62 -23.78 -4.79
CA SER A 282 8.85 -24.41 -5.25
C SER A 282 9.42 -25.22 -4.08
N PRO A 283 9.69 -26.52 -4.25
CA PRO A 283 10.26 -27.32 -3.17
C PRO A 283 11.65 -26.79 -2.86
N ILE A 284 11.87 -26.40 -1.62
CA ILE A 284 13.22 -26.17 -1.08
C ILE A 284 13.94 -27.50 -1.16
N THR A 285 14.82 -27.65 -2.15
CA THR A 285 15.72 -28.79 -2.23
C THR A 285 16.64 -28.72 -1.00
N LYS A 286 16.41 -29.58 -0.03
CA LYS A 286 17.37 -29.82 1.04
C LYS A 286 18.63 -30.37 0.39
N VAL A 287 19.68 -29.59 0.34
CA VAL A 287 21.03 -30.09 0.10
C VAL A 287 21.47 -30.74 1.41
N SER A 288 21.47 -32.07 1.43
CA SER A 288 22.11 -32.87 2.46
C SER A 288 23.60 -32.91 2.19
N THR A 289 24.39 -32.44 3.12
CA THR A 289 25.79 -32.81 3.32
C THR A 289 25.88 -33.69 4.53
#